data_2bb46fae4de6c42c344bba78b9c896a2
#
_entry.id   2bb46fae4de6c42c344bba78b9c896a2
#
_cell.length_a   1.000
_cell.length_b   1.000
_cell.length_c   1.000
_cell.angle_alpha   90.00
_cell.angle_beta   90.00
_cell.angle_gamma   90.00
#
_symmetry.space_group_name_H-M   'P 1'
#
loop_
_entity.id
_entity.type
_entity.pdbx_description
1 polymer ?
#
loop_
_entity_poly.entity_id
_entity_poly.type
_entity_poly.pdbx_seq_one_letter_code
_entity_poly.pdbx_strand_id
1 'polypeptide(L)'
;SNLAYIKEEMDHSPLFIRWEYGENPNQLDDNYINVRNAQRDEFKQVIYSSLSNKYIELFGFQLKEGRLWNDSVDQWTDYKMIINESAKSLLEIDNIETALIQPERRLWWSLSKSEEMKKNPPYQVIGVIKDFKIGHLSKTTPPLFIVYEDPRGSYRDRLMAQIVPGKKQEAIAFLKKLRDEILGEGEFEYSFLEDEIATMYQEDKRTAEIYSLFGIIGILISRLELFALSMFDIRQRYREIALRKVNGATL
;
A
#
# COMPACT_ATOMS: atom_id res chain seq x y z
N SER A 1 23.85 14.90 17.51
CA SER A 1 22.39 14.81 17.58
C SER A 1 22.00 13.35 17.82
N ASN A 2 20.87 13.11 18.43
CA ASN A 2 20.37 11.76 18.75
C ASN A 2 20.29 10.88 17.49
N LEU A 3 19.97 11.48 16.35
CA LEU A 3 19.92 10.79 15.07
C LEU A 3 21.28 10.25 14.60
N ALA A 4 22.35 11.00 14.80
CA ALA A 4 23.69 10.55 14.44
C ALA A 4 24.12 9.34 15.29
N TYR A 5 23.79 9.38 16.58
CA TYR A 5 24.05 8.28 17.50
C TYR A 5 23.26 7.01 17.12
N ILE A 6 21.96 7.14 16.81
CA ILE A 6 21.17 6.00 16.34
C ILE A 6 21.77 5.39 15.07
N LYS A 7 22.16 6.24 14.11
CA LYS A 7 22.79 5.76 12.87
C LYS A 7 24.07 4.97 13.15
N GLU A 8 24.94 5.50 13.99
CA GLU A 8 26.19 4.86 14.35
C GLU A 8 25.95 3.49 15.01
N GLU A 9 25.06 3.42 16.00
CA GLU A 9 24.73 2.17 16.70
C GLU A 9 24.07 1.14 15.79
N MET A 10 23.17 1.58 14.91
CA MET A 10 22.49 0.68 13.96
C MET A 10 23.45 0.16 12.89
N ASP A 11 24.33 1.01 12.35
CA ASP A 11 25.29 0.62 11.31
C ASP A 11 26.36 -0.35 11.82
N HIS A 12 26.70 -0.29 13.12
CA HIS A 12 27.67 -1.21 13.74
C HIS A 12 27.03 -2.48 14.31
N SER A 13 25.70 -2.54 14.38
CA SER A 13 25.01 -3.69 14.97
C SER A 13 24.92 -4.89 14.00
N PRO A 14 25.42 -6.08 14.38
CA PRO A 14 25.29 -7.28 13.56
C PRO A 14 23.88 -7.90 13.57
N LEU A 15 22.93 -7.25 14.21
CA LEU A 15 21.55 -7.73 14.36
C LEU A 15 20.68 -7.39 13.17
N PHE A 16 21.11 -6.42 12.35
CA PHE A 16 20.33 -5.90 11.24
C PHE A 16 21.06 -6.11 9.92
N ILE A 17 20.31 -6.54 8.90
CA ILE A 17 20.83 -6.66 7.52
C ILE A 17 20.79 -5.29 6.85
N ARG A 18 19.67 -4.57 7.04
CA ARG A 18 19.39 -3.24 6.51
C ARG A 18 18.46 -2.52 7.46
N TRP A 19 18.53 -1.21 7.45
CA TRP A 19 17.60 -0.37 8.20
C TRP A 19 17.50 1.02 7.55
N GLU A 20 16.38 1.67 7.74
CA GLU A 20 16.14 3.04 7.31
C GLU A 20 14.98 3.63 8.10
N TYR A 21 14.94 4.95 8.16
CA TYR A 21 13.76 5.67 8.61
C TYR A 21 12.77 5.83 7.47
N GLY A 22 11.48 5.77 7.78
CA GLY A 22 10.46 5.97 6.76
C GLY A 22 9.06 5.61 7.24
N GLU A 23 8.11 5.76 6.34
CA GLU A 23 6.72 5.38 6.54
C GLU A 23 6.55 3.87 6.39
N ASN A 24 5.53 3.32 7.05
CA ASN A 24 5.16 1.92 6.82
C ASN A 24 4.69 1.74 5.36
N PRO A 25 5.26 0.80 4.60
CA PRO A 25 4.88 0.60 3.20
C PRO A 25 3.40 0.24 3.03
N ASN A 26 2.76 -0.34 4.05
CA ASN A 26 1.33 -0.63 4.02
C ASN A 26 0.44 0.61 4.23
N GLN A 27 1.01 1.76 4.59
CA GLN A 27 0.33 3.03 4.86
C GLN A 27 0.73 4.15 3.90
N LEU A 28 1.46 3.83 2.85
CA LEU A 28 1.85 4.82 1.82
C LEU A 28 0.65 5.39 1.05
N ASP A 29 -0.51 4.75 1.15
CA ASP A 29 -1.73 5.13 0.43
C ASP A 29 -2.51 6.31 1.06
N ASP A 30 -2.01 6.92 2.13
CA ASP A 30 -2.71 8.02 2.81
C ASP A 30 -2.40 9.40 2.21
N ASN A 31 -1.33 9.53 1.42
CA ASN A 31 -0.88 10.81 0.88
C ASN A 31 -1.23 10.96 -0.60
N TYR A 32 -2.29 11.69 -0.92
CA TYR A 32 -2.72 11.94 -2.30
C TYR A 32 -2.36 13.34 -2.79
N ILE A 33 -2.01 13.40 -4.07
CA ILE A 33 -1.82 14.65 -4.79
C ILE A 33 -2.33 14.53 -6.22
N ASN A 34 -2.87 15.64 -6.75
CA ASN A 34 -3.18 15.73 -8.17
C ASN A 34 -1.93 16.17 -8.93
N VAL A 35 -1.61 15.44 -9.97
CA VAL A 35 -0.49 15.73 -10.87
C VAL A 35 -0.95 15.60 -12.32
N ARG A 36 -0.25 16.25 -13.21
CA ARG A 36 -0.45 16.07 -14.66
C ARG A 36 0.89 15.88 -15.35
N ASN A 37 0.88 15.18 -16.47
CA ASN A 37 1.96 15.28 -17.42
C ASN A 37 2.01 16.74 -17.93
N ALA A 38 3.17 17.39 -17.89
CA ALA A 38 3.30 18.80 -18.25
C ALA A 38 2.87 19.11 -19.68
N GLN A 39 2.81 18.11 -20.55
CA GLN A 39 2.34 18.20 -21.93
C GLN A 39 0.81 18.04 -22.09
N ARG A 40 0.09 17.82 -20.99
CA ARG A 40 -1.37 17.58 -20.96
C ARG A 40 -2.03 18.47 -19.91
N ASP A 41 -3.32 18.72 -20.09
CA ASP A 41 -4.07 19.60 -19.17
C ASP A 41 -4.82 18.85 -18.07
N GLU A 42 -4.96 17.53 -18.21
CA GLU A 42 -5.75 16.74 -17.26
C GLU A 42 -4.93 16.34 -16.03
N PHE A 43 -5.43 16.70 -14.85
CA PHE A 43 -4.89 16.26 -13.58
C PHE A 43 -5.39 14.86 -13.21
N LYS A 44 -4.48 14.05 -12.71
CA LYS A 44 -4.74 12.69 -12.20
C LYS A 44 -4.29 12.60 -10.75
N GLN A 45 -5.05 11.87 -9.94
CA GLN A 45 -4.68 11.63 -8.56
C GLN A 45 -3.66 10.50 -8.46
N VAL A 46 -2.59 10.76 -7.73
CA VAL A 46 -1.55 9.77 -7.44
C VAL A 46 -1.21 9.81 -5.96
N ILE A 47 -0.68 8.73 -5.45
CA ILE A 47 -0.04 8.71 -4.14
C ILE A 47 1.35 9.32 -4.27
N TYR A 48 1.81 10.01 -3.23
CA TYR A 48 3.18 10.49 -3.19
C TYR A 48 3.85 10.12 -1.87
N SER A 49 5.14 9.87 -1.93
CA SER A 49 5.98 9.65 -0.76
C SER A 49 7.38 10.22 -0.98
N SER A 50 8.08 10.50 0.13
CA SER A 50 9.47 10.90 0.14
C SER A 50 10.30 9.75 0.67
N LEU A 51 11.12 9.13 -0.19
CA LEU A 51 11.87 7.92 0.14
C LEU A 51 13.35 8.09 -0.23
N SER A 52 14.22 7.39 0.50
CA SER A 52 15.63 7.27 0.20
C SER A 52 15.93 6.04 -0.68
N ASN A 53 17.13 6.00 -1.30
CA ASN A 53 17.60 4.79 -1.97
C ASN A 53 17.67 3.58 -1.02
N LYS A 54 18.10 3.81 0.24
CA LYS A 54 18.14 2.75 1.25
C LYS A 54 16.77 2.16 1.56
N TYR A 55 15.73 2.99 1.55
CA TYR A 55 14.34 2.52 1.71
C TYR A 55 13.91 1.65 0.53
N ILE A 56 14.22 2.07 -0.70
CA ILE A 56 13.95 1.30 -1.92
C ILE A 56 14.62 -0.08 -1.87
N GLU A 57 15.88 -0.12 -1.41
CA GLU A 57 16.63 -1.36 -1.23
C GLU A 57 16.10 -2.22 -0.10
N LEU A 58 15.70 -1.62 1.04
CA LEU A 58 15.18 -2.32 2.21
C LEU A 58 13.93 -3.13 1.86
N PHE A 59 13.04 -2.55 1.07
CA PHE A 59 11.80 -3.18 0.63
C PHE A 59 11.91 -3.91 -0.72
N GLY A 60 13.10 -3.88 -1.35
CA GLY A 60 13.37 -4.63 -2.58
C GLY A 60 12.59 -4.12 -3.80
N PHE A 61 12.30 -2.82 -3.87
CA PHE A 61 11.64 -2.24 -5.03
C PHE A 61 12.55 -2.37 -6.25
N GLN A 62 12.00 -2.91 -7.34
CA GLN A 62 12.78 -3.21 -8.53
C GLN A 62 12.70 -2.09 -9.55
N LEU A 63 13.83 -1.55 -9.95
CA LEU A 63 13.92 -0.61 -11.06
C LEU A 63 13.60 -1.33 -12.37
N LYS A 64 12.75 -0.72 -13.21
CA LYS A 64 12.37 -1.22 -14.53
C LYS A 64 12.98 -0.39 -15.65
N GLU A 65 12.97 0.93 -15.53
CA GLU A 65 13.49 1.87 -16.51
C GLU A 65 14.23 3.02 -15.83
N GLY A 66 15.21 3.61 -16.52
CA GLY A 66 15.96 4.75 -16.01
C GLY A 66 16.92 4.39 -14.88
N ARG A 67 16.95 5.21 -13.85
CA ARG A 67 17.86 5.06 -12.70
C ARG A 67 17.23 5.47 -11.37
N LEU A 68 17.78 5.02 -10.27
CA LEU A 68 17.54 5.58 -8.95
C LEU A 68 18.33 6.89 -8.76
N TRP A 69 18.15 7.56 -7.63
CA TRP A 69 18.96 8.74 -7.31
C TRP A 69 20.44 8.36 -7.13
N ASN A 70 21.30 9.26 -7.51
CA ASN A 70 22.72 9.17 -7.20
C ASN A 70 23.03 10.13 -6.03
N ASP A 71 23.23 9.57 -4.84
CA ASP A 71 23.42 10.32 -3.59
C ASP A 71 24.63 11.30 -3.64
N SER A 72 25.55 11.12 -4.61
CA SER A 72 26.70 12.01 -4.80
C SER A 72 26.40 13.21 -5.70
N VAL A 73 25.36 13.16 -6.51
CA VAL A 73 25.06 14.15 -7.56
C VAL A 73 23.66 14.73 -7.42
N ASP A 74 22.67 13.87 -7.16
CA ASP A 74 21.28 14.31 -7.06
C ASP A 74 21.00 14.93 -5.68
N GLN A 75 20.30 16.05 -5.67
CA GLN A 75 19.85 16.70 -4.46
C GLN A 75 18.33 16.63 -4.38
N TRP A 76 17.79 16.60 -3.16
CA TRP A 76 16.35 16.65 -2.94
C TRP A 76 15.68 17.89 -3.55
N THR A 77 16.46 18.94 -3.85
CA THR A 77 16.03 20.19 -4.50
C THR A 77 16.02 20.15 -6.02
N ASP A 78 16.44 19.04 -6.66
CA ASP A 78 16.59 18.96 -8.11
C ASP A 78 15.28 18.73 -8.85
N TYR A 79 14.16 18.64 -8.16
CA TYR A 79 12.85 18.35 -8.76
C TYR A 79 12.86 17.10 -9.65
N LYS A 80 13.50 16.06 -9.15
CA LYS A 80 13.56 14.74 -9.77
C LYS A 80 12.67 13.77 -9.03
N MET A 81 12.04 12.85 -9.77
CA MET A 81 11.17 11.85 -9.20
C MET A 81 11.35 10.48 -9.82
N ILE A 82 10.95 9.47 -9.06
CA ILE A 82 10.74 8.10 -9.53
C ILE A 82 9.25 7.82 -9.46
N ILE A 83 8.73 7.09 -10.43
CA ILE A 83 7.33 6.68 -10.50
C ILE A 83 7.23 5.16 -10.59
N ASN A 84 6.05 4.60 -10.31
CA ASN A 84 5.80 3.20 -10.60
C ASN A 84 5.14 2.99 -11.98
N GLU A 85 5.00 1.73 -12.42
CA GLU A 85 4.39 1.38 -13.71
C GLU A 85 2.96 1.88 -13.82
N SER A 86 2.18 1.79 -12.74
CA SER A 86 0.80 2.29 -12.68
C SER A 86 0.74 3.80 -12.91
N ALA A 87 1.64 4.58 -12.32
CA ALA A 87 1.71 6.03 -12.54
C ALA A 87 2.17 6.36 -13.97
N LYS A 88 3.15 5.62 -14.52
CA LYS A 88 3.58 5.77 -15.91
C LYS A 88 2.41 5.57 -16.87
N SER A 89 1.62 4.54 -16.67
CA SER A 89 0.45 4.23 -17.49
C SER A 89 -0.66 5.28 -17.33
N LEU A 90 -0.97 5.67 -16.08
CA LEU A 90 -2.01 6.67 -15.78
C LEU A 90 -1.72 8.03 -16.42
N LEU A 91 -0.45 8.46 -16.39
CA LEU A 91 0.01 9.75 -16.90
C LEU A 91 0.40 9.69 -18.38
N GLU A 92 0.22 8.52 -19.01
CA GLU A 92 0.50 8.28 -20.44
C GLU A 92 1.91 8.75 -20.83
N ILE A 93 2.91 8.30 -20.10
CA ILE A 93 4.31 8.65 -20.31
C ILE A 93 4.95 7.62 -21.25
N ASP A 94 5.25 8.03 -22.47
CA ASP A 94 5.92 7.18 -23.45
C ASP A 94 7.44 7.14 -23.23
N ASN A 95 8.05 8.32 -23.02
CA ASN A 95 9.49 8.46 -22.81
C ASN A 95 9.78 9.18 -21.49
N ILE A 96 10.48 8.50 -20.58
CA ILE A 96 10.82 9.04 -19.26
C ILE A 96 11.85 10.16 -19.33
N GLU A 97 12.75 10.16 -20.31
CA GLU A 97 13.81 11.17 -20.41
C GLU A 97 13.25 12.58 -20.64
N THR A 98 12.10 12.68 -21.31
CA THR A 98 11.43 13.95 -21.60
C THR A 98 10.20 14.19 -20.73
N ALA A 99 9.87 13.25 -19.85
CA ALA A 99 8.68 13.33 -19.02
C ALA A 99 8.84 14.35 -17.89
N LEU A 100 7.96 15.33 -17.89
CA LEU A 100 7.86 16.34 -16.84
C LEU A 100 6.47 16.24 -16.21
N ILE A 101 6.43 16.12 -14.89
CA ILE A 101 5.21 16.00 -14.09
C ILE A 101 4.99 17.26 -13.28
N GLN A 102 3.84 17.89 -13.48
CA GLN A 102 3.43 19.10 -12.79
C GLN A 102 2.46 18.77 -11.66
N PRO A 103 2.84 18.90 -10.38
CA PRO A 103 1.90 18.83 -9.28
C PRO A 103 0.94 20.04 -9.30
N GLU A 104 -0.32 19.82 -8.90
CA GLU A 104 -1.33 20.89 -8.76
C GLU A 104 -0.93 21.92 -7.70
N ARG A 105 -0.30 21.44 -6.63
CA ARG A 105 0.20 22.27 -5.54
C ARG A 105 1.63 21.88 -5.19
N ARG A 106 2.32 22.79 -4.53
CA ARG A 106 3.66 22.50 -4.01
C ARG A 106 3.58 21.35 -3.00
N LEU A 107 4.53 20.45 -3.10
CA LEU A 107 4.75 19.44 -2.09
C LEU A 107 5.22 20.15 -0.81
N TRP A 108 4.67 19.74 0.34
CA TRP A 108 4.86 20.47 1.61
C TRP A 108 6.32 20.59 2.05
N TRP A 109 7.18 19.62 1.75
CA TRP A 109 8.62 19.68 2.06
C TRP A 109 9.39 20.66 1.16
N SER A 110 8.83 21.09 0.06
CA SER A 110 9.43 22.14 -0.78
C SER A 110 9.17 23.56 -0.23
N LEU A 111 8.72 23.67 1.03
CA LEU A 111 8.43 24.96 1.69
C LEU A 111 9.68 25.70 2.19
N SER A 112 10.84 25.46 1.60
CA SER A 112 12.03 26.26 1.87
C SER A 112 11.76 27.75 1.66
N LYS A 113 12.40 28.59 2.49
CA LYS A 113 12.18 30.04 2.53
C LYS A 113 12.77 30.81 1.32
N SER A 114 13.42 30.13 0.37
CA SER A 114 14.01 30.82 -0.79
C SER A 114 12.94 31.20 -1.82
N GLU A 115 13.07 32.38 -2.42
CA GLU A 115 12.18 32.90 -3.45
C GLU A 115 12.09 31.97 -4.69
N GLU A 116 13.18 31.30 -5.04
CA GLU A 116 13.23 30.35 -6.15
C GLU A 116 12.34 29.12 -5.90
N MET A 117 12.23 28.69 -4.65
CA MET A 117 11.38 27.57 -4.26
C MET A 117 9.89 27.94 -4.08
N LYS A 118 9.54 29.23 -4.21
CA LYS A 118 8.12 29.65 -4.28
C LYS A 118 7.46 29.26 -5.59
N LYS A 119 8.24 29.00 -6.64
CA LYS A 119 7.72 28.44 -7.89
C LYS A 119 7.38 26.96 -7.65
N ASN A 120 6.36 26.48 -8.31
CA ASN A 120 6.01 25.05 -8.33
C ASN A 120 6.47 24.43 -9.67
N PRO A 121 7.78 24.17 -9.84
CA PRO A 121 8.27 23.66 -11.11
C PRO A 121 7.84 22.22 -11.33
N PRO A 122 7.79 21.77 -12.58
CA PRO A 122 7.55 20.37 -12.87
C PRO A 122 8.75 19.52 -12.43
N TYR A 123 8.47 18.28 -12.07
CA TYR A 123 9.46 17.28 -11.71
C TYR A 123 9.84 16.45 -12.93
N GLN A 124 11.13 16.20 -13.13
CA GLN A 124 11.62 15.29 -14.14
C GLN A 124 11.54 13.85 -13.66
N VAL A 125 10.96 12.98 -14.46
CA VAL A 125 10.97 11.53 -14.19
C VAL A 125 12.36 11.00 -14.53
N ILE A 126 13.03 10.38 -13.56
CA ILE A 126 14.37 9.80 -13.75
C ILE A 126 14.36 8.28 -13.75
N GLY A 127 13.32 7.66 -13.23
CA GLY A 127 13.20 6.21 -13.16
C GLY A 127 11.78 5.73 -12.99
N VAL A 128 11.57 4.48 -13.37
CA VAL A 128 10.32 3.75 -13.16
C VAL A 128 10.62 2.48 -12.41
N ILE A 129 9.96 2.30 -11.27
CA ILE A 129 10.01 1.04 -10.52
C ILE A 129 8.81 0.16 -10.90
N LYS A 130 8.99 -1.15 -10.76
CA LYS A 130 7.89 -2.10 -10.92
C LYS A 130 6.81 -1.83 -9.88
N ASP A 131 5.58 -2.12 -10.25
CA ASP A 131 4.48 -2.10 -9.30
C ASP A 131 4.74 -3.10 -8.17
N PHE A 132 4.47 -2.66 -6.95
CA PHE A 132 4.55 -3.49 -5.76
C PHE A 132 3.26 -3.33 -4.96
N LYS A 133 2.96 -4.33 -4.15
CA LYS A 133 1.72 -4.30 -3.37
C LYS A 133 1.89 -3.40 -2.15
N ILE A 134 1.00 -2.43 -2.04
CA ILE A 134 0.83 -1.58 -0.86
C ILE A 134 -0.44 -2.06 -0.15
N GLY A 135 -0.31 -2.36 1.14
CA GLY A 135 -1.45 -2.82 1.93
C GLY A 135 -2.01 -4.17 1.44
N HIS A 136 -3.31 -4.20 1.23
CA HIS A 136 -4.03 -5.43 0.91
C HIS A 136 -3.77 -5.93 -0.53
N LEU A 137 -3.45 -7.23 -0.69
CA LEU A 137 -3.11 -7.83 -1.99
C LEU A 137 -4.26 -7.81 -3.02
N SER A 138 -5.51 -7.67 -2.60
CA SER A 138 -6.67 -7.59 -3.50
C SER A 138 -6.81 -6.22 -4.17
N LYS A 139 -6.17 -5.18 -3.62
CA LYS A 139 -6.18 -3.85 -4.20
C LYS A 139 -5.25 -3.79 -5.41
N THR A 140 -5.64 -3.06 -6.43
CA THR A 140 -4.74 -2.70 -7.54
C THR A 140 -3.64 -1.82 -6.99
N THR A 141 -2.42 -1.97 -7.51
CA THR A 141 -1.31 -1.10 -7.12
C THR A 141 -1.65 0.33 -7.51
N PRO A 142 -1.70 1.25 -6.55
CA PRO A 142 -2.01 2.63 -6.85
C PRO A 142 -0.86 3.30 -7.62
N PRO A 143 -1.15 4.30 -8.44
CA PRO A 143 -0.12 5.11 -9.08
C PRO A 143 0.67 5.87 -8.01
N LEU A 144 1.97 5.65 -7.99
CA LEU A 144 2.89 6.18 -6.98
C LEU A 144 3.94 7.09 -7.61
N PHE A 145 4.19 8.17 -6.92
CA PHE A 145 5.16 9.18 -7.22
C PHE A 145 6.10 9.33 -6.01
N ILE A 146 7.38 9.11 -6.23
CA ILE A 146 8.40 9.13 -5.18
C ILE A 146 9.36 10.28 -5.46
N VAL A 147 9.54 11.15 -4.47
CA VAL A 147 10.58 12.18 -4.50
C VAL A 147 11.75 11.79 -3.62
N TYR A 148 12.92 12.34 -3.91
CA TYR A 148 14.10 12.11 -3.10
C TYR A 148 13.93 12.75 -1.73
N GLU A 149 14.20 11.97 -0.69
CA GLU A 149 14.04 12.41 0.69
C GLU A 149 14.99 13.56 1.05
N ASP A 150 14.46 14.62 1.66
CA ASP A 150 15.29 15.63 2.32
C ASP A 150 15.96 15.01 3.55
N PRO A 151 17.29 14.90 3.58
CA PRO A 151 17.99 14.30 4.73
C PRO A 151 17.82 15.08 6.04
N ARG A 152 17.28 16.32 5.96
CA ARG A 152 16.93 17.16 7.12
C ARG A 152 15.47 17.04 7.49
N GLY A 153 14.67 16.29 6.71
CA GLY A 153 13.23 16.17 6.87
C GLY A 153 12.84 15.61 8.23
N SER A 154 11.77 16.16 8.78
CA SER A 154 11.34 15.97 10.18
C SER A 154 10.45 14.75 10.37
N TYR A 155 9.99 14.09 9.32
CA TYR A 155 9.03 12.99 9.40
C TYR A 155 9.70 11.63 9.31
N ARG A 156 10.56 11.39 10.28
CA ARG A 156 11.20 10.08 10.48
C ARG A 156 10.60 9.42 11.70
N ASP A 157 9.31 9.18 11.64
CA ASP A 157 8.56 8.73 12.81
C ASP A 157 8.81 7.26 13.14
N ARG A 158 9.27 6.48 12.16
CA ARG A 158 9.47 5.05 12.33
C ARG A 158 10.82 4.59 11.82
N LEU A 159 11.47 3.76 12.62
CA LEU A 159 12.66 3.02 12.21
C LEU A 159 12.22 1.68 11.62
N MET A 160 12.56 1.44 10.37
CA MET A 160 12.34 0.18 9.67
C MET A 160 13.63 -0.61 9.65
N ALA A 161 13.59 -1.87 10.02
CA ALA A 161 14.80 -2.70 10.03
C ALA A 161 14.52 -4.13 9.62
N GLN A 162 15.38 -4.65 8.76
CA GLN A 162 15.44 -6.06 8.42
C GLN A 162 16.36 -6.78 9.40
N ILE A 163 15.78 -7.61 10.26
CA ILE A 163 16.51 -8.33 11.31
C ILE A 163 17.16 -9.59 10.72
N VAL A 164 18.36 -9.90 11.16
CA VAL A 164 19.03 -11.17 10.84
C VAL A 164 18.19 -12.36 11.35
N PRO A 165 17.95 -13.38 10.52
CA PRO A 165 17.16 -14.55 10.92
C PRO A 165 17.63 -15.15 12.26
N GLY A 166 16.68 -15.41 13.16
CA GLY A 166 16.95 -15.97 14.48
C GLY A 166 17.35 -14.95 15.56
N LYS A 167 17.56 -13.67 15.20
CA LYS A 167 18.00 -12.61 16.12
C LYS A 167 16.89 -11.67 16.61
N LYS A 168 15.62 -12.08 16.42
CA LYS A 168 14.44 -11.24 16.70
C LYS A 168 14.41 -10.67 18.12
N GLN A 169 14.63 -11.51 19.13
CA GLN A 169 14.60 -11.08 20.54
C GLN A 169 15.79 -10.17 20.91
N GLU A 170 16.99 -10.49 20.40
CA GLU A 170 18.19 -9.69 20.63
C GLU A 170 18.02 -8.29 19.99
N ALA A 171 17.46 -8.23 18.78
CA ALA A 171 17.20 -6.99 18.07
C ALA A 171 16.18 -6.10 18.79
N ILE A 172 15.08 -6.67 19.30
CA ILE A 172 14.09 -5.93 20.10
C ILE A 172 14.73 -5.36 21.38
N ALA A 173 15.51 -6.19 22.10
CA ALA A 173 16.18 -5.75 23.33
C ALA A 173 17.18 -4.61 23.05
N PHE A 174 17.94 -4.71 21.94
CA PHE A 174 18.87 -3.69 21.50
C PHE A 174 18.15 -2.38 21.17
N LEU A 175 17.09 -2.42 20.36
CA LEU A 175 16.33 -1.23 19.97
C LEU A 175 15.66 -0.57 21.19
N LYS A 176 15.12 -1.37 22.10
CA LYS A 176 14.55 -0.85 23.34
C LYS A 176 15.61 -0.12 24.18
N LYS A 177 16.78 -0.73 24.37
CA LYS A 177 17.90 -0.12 25.09
C LYS A 177 18.33 1.20 24.44
N LEU A 178 18.52 1.19 23.10
CA LEU A 178 18.91 2.37 22.33
C LEU A 178 17.89 3.51 22.46
N ARG A 179 16.60 3.17 22.44
CA ARG A 179 15.52 4.14 22.64
C ARG A 179 15.54 4.70 24.06
N ASP A 180 15.69 3.85 25.09
CA ASP A 180 15.70 4.27 26.50
C ASP A 180 16.90 5.16 26.83
N GLU A 181 18.04 4.93 26.19
CA GLU A 181 19.23 5.79 26.29
C GLU A 181 19.01 7.20 25.71
N ILE A 182 18.17 7.34 24.68
CA ILE A 182 17.94 8.59 23.95
C ILE A 182 16.77 9.38 24.52
N LEU A 183 15.67 8.70 24.83
CA LEU A 183 14.40 9.32 25.23
C LEU A 183 14.05 9.12 26.70
N GLY A 184 14.83 8.32 27.44
CA GLY A 184 14.50 7.87 28.78
C GLY A 184 13.56 6.68 28.78
N GLU A 185 13.34 6.08 29.96
CA GLU A 185 12.44 4.94 30.11
C GLU A 185 11.00 5.31 29.72
N GLY A 186 10.33 4.42 28.98
CA GLY A 186 8.96 4.63 28.54
C GLY A 186 8.46 3.49 27.67
N GLU A 187 7.33 3.69 27.03
CA GLU A 187 6.71 2.71 26.16
C GLU A 187 7.53 2.53 24.87
N PHE A 188 7.82 1.28 24.51
CA PHE A 188 8.51 0.90 23.29
C PHE A 188 7.54 0.16 22.40
N GLU A 189 7.00 0.86 21.41
CA GLU A 189 6.12 0.29 20.41
C GLU A 189 6.91 -0.27 19.24
N TYR A 190 6.59 -1.47 18.83
CA TYR A 190 7.10 -2.09 17.63
C TYR A 190 6.06 -3.01 17.01
N SER A 191 6.14 -3.21 15.72
CA SER A 191 5.35 -4.20 14.99
C SER A 191 6.24 -4.95 13.99
N PHE A 192 5.81 -6.13 13.60
CA PHE A 192 6.42 -6.84 12.50
C PHE A 192 5.52 -6.73 11.28
N LEU A 193 6.11 -6.37 10.15
CA LEU A 193 5.38 -6.24 8.89
C LEU A 193 4.65 -7.54 8.52
N GLU A 194 5.26 -8.69 8.81
CA GLU A 194 4.66 -10.01 8.62
C GLU A 194 3.37 -10.20 9.42
N ASP A 195 3.35 -9.74 10.68
CA ASP A 195 2.19 -9.84 11.56
C ASP A 195 1.06 -8.88 11.13
N GLU A 196 1.42 -7.68 10.66
CA GLU A 196 0.47 -6.73 10.10
C GLU A 196 -0.20 -7.30 8.83
N ILE A 197 0.59 -7.85 7.93
CA ILE A 197 0.09 -8.52 6.73
C ILE A 197 -0.80 -9.72 7.11
N ALA A 198 -0.37 -10.55 8.07
CA ALA A 198 -1.16 -11.69 8.52
C ALA A 198 -2.51 -11.26 9.11
N THR A 199 -2.56 -10.15 9.84
CA THR A 199 -3.80 -9.60 10.39
C THR A 199 -4.77 -9.17 9.29
N MET A 200 -4.29 -8.50 8.25
CA MET A 200 -5.10 -8.12 7.09
C MET A 200 -5.74 -9.34 6.41
N TYR A 201 -4.99 -10.44 6.29
CA TYR A 201 -5.53 -11.69 5.74
C TYR A 201 -6.55 -12.38 6.64
N GLN A 202 -6.39 -12.28 7.96
CA GLN A 202 -7.37 -12.85 8.89
C GLN A 202 -8.72 -12.14 8.82
N GLU A 203 -8.73 -10.83 8.67
CA GLU A 203 -9.97 -10.05 8.49
C GLU A 203 -10.72 -10.45 7.22
N ASP A 204 -9.99 -10.63 6.11
CA ASP A 204 -10.56 -11.12 4.86
C ASP A 204 -11.16 -12.52 4.99
N LYS A 205 -10.41 -13.43 5.62
CA LYS A 205 -10.88 -14.79 5.82
C LYS A 205 -12.17 -14.81 6.65
N ARG A 206 -12.23 -14.03 7.71
CA ARG A 206 -13.44 -13.89 8.53
C ARG A 206 -14.62 -13.35 7.73
N THR A 207 -14.39 -12.36 6.90
CA THR A 207 -15.40 -11.78 6.02
C THR A 207 -15.90 -12.82 5.01
N ALA A 208 -15.00 -13.59 4.39
CA ALA A 208 -15.36 -14.67 3.47
C ALA A 208 -16.15 -15.80 4.16
N GLU A 209 -15.82 -16.15 5.40
CA GLU A 209 -16.56 -17.13 6.20
C GLU A 209 -18.01 -16.66 6.47
N ILE A 210 -18.19 -15.37 6.80
CA ILE A 210 -19.51 -14.77 7.02
C ILE A 210 -20.34 -14.82 5.72
N TYR A 211 -19.79 -14.40 4.59
CA TYR A 211 -20.49 -14.46 3.31
C TYR A 211 -20.83 -15.88 2.89
N SER A 212 -19.93 -16.83 3.15
CA SER A 212 -20.18 -18.26 2.89
C SER A 212 -21.37 -18.80 3.70
N LEU A 213 -21.46 -18.44 4.98
CA LEU A 213 -22.59 -18.81 5.84
C LEU A 213 -23.91 -18.26 5.31
N PHE A 214 -23.96 -16.97 4.94
CA PHE A 214 -25.15 -16.37 4.34
C PHE A 214 -25.52 -17.01 3.01
N GLY A 215 -24.54 -17.37 2.19
CA GLY A 215 -24.76 -18.11 0.94
C GLY A 215 -25.41 -19.47 1.17
N ILE A 216 -24.94 -20.22 2.16
CA ILE A 216 -25.53 -21.52 2.53
C ILE A 216 -26.97 -21.34 2.99
N ILE A 217 -27.27 -20.37 3.84
CA ILE A 217 -28.62 -20.06 4.32
C ILE A 217 -29.52 -19.69 3.14
N GLY A 218 -29.08 -18.86 2.21
CA GLY A 218 -29.82 -18.48 1.01
C GLY A 218 -30.17 -19.69 0.14
N ILE A 219 -29.25 -20.63 -0.06
CA ILE A 219 -29.46 -21.86 -0.79
C ILE A 219 -30.51 -22.73 -0.08
N LEU A 220 -30.45 -22.84 1.24
CA LEU A 220 -31.44 -23.61 2.03
C LEU A 220 -32.85 -23.02 1.90
N ILE A 221 -32.99 -21.71 2.01
CA ILE A 221 -34.28 -21.02 1.85
C ILE A 221 -34.82 -21.25 0.45
N SER A 222 -34.03 -21.08 -0.60
CA SER A 222 -34.45 -21.31 -1.98
C SER A 222 -34.91 -22.76 -2.21
N ARG A 223 -34.24 -23.74 -1.60
CA ARG A 223 -34.66 -25.14 -1.67
C ARG A 223 -35.99 -25.38 -0.97
N LEU A 224 -36.22 -24.75 0.19
CA LEU A 224 -37.49 -24.85 0.91
C LEU A 224 -38.64 -24.22 0.11
N GLU A 225 -38.43 -23.10 -0.57
CA GLU A 225 -39.41 -22.48 -1.46
C GLU A 225 -39.78 -23.40 -2.63
N LEU A 226 -38.80 -23.98 -3.32
CA LEU A 226 -39.04 -24.92 -4.40
C LEU A 226 -39.78 -26.18 -3.92
N PHE A 227 -39.42 -26.68 -2.74
CA PHE A 227 -40.10 -27.81 -2.14
C PHE A 227 -41.58 -27.49 -1.81
N ALA A 228 -41.81 -26.31 -1.21
CA ALA A 228 -43.17 -25.86 -0.89
C ALA A 228 -44.05 -25.70 -2.15
N LEU A 229 -43.48 -25.09 -3.21
CA LEU A 229 -44.18 -24.97 -4.50
C LEU A 229 -44.49 -26.34 -5.12
N SER A 230 -43.54 -27.26 -5.13
CA SER A 230 -43.74 -28.63 -5.63
C SER A 230 -44.81 -29.36 -4.85
N MET A 231 -44.81 -29.24 -3.53
CA MET A 231 -45.87 -29.83 -2.68
C MET A 231 -47.24 -29.23 -2.94
N PHE A 232 -47.30 -27.91 -3.18
CA PHE A 232 -48.53 -27.23 -3.53
C PHE A 232 -49.10 -27.74 -4.89
N ASP A 233 -48.25 -27.80 -5.92
CA ASP A 233 -48.62 -28.31 -7.25
C ASP A 233 -49.11 -29.77 -7.19
N ILE A 234 -48.43 -30.62 -6.45
CA ILE A 234 -48.82 -32.01 -6.26
C ILE A 234 -50.23 -32.10 -5.61
N ARG A 235 -50.46 -31.30 -4.54
CA ARG A 235 -51.78 -31.29 -3.87
C ARG A 235 -52.90 -30.81 -4.78
N GLN A 236 -52.63 -29.82 -5.62
CA GLN A 236 -53.59 -29.30 -6.59
C GLN A 236 -53.92 -30.38 -7.66
N ARG A 237 -52.92 -31.06 -8.19
CA ARG A 237 -53.09 -32.14 -9.16
C ARG A 237 -53.84 -33.33 -8.57
N TYR A 238 -53.56 -33.72 -7.33
CA TYR A 238 -54.30 -34.77 -6.65
C TYR A 238 -55.77 -34.41 -6.53
N ARG A 239 -56.11 -33.15 -6.26
CA ARG A 239 -57.50 -32.68 -6.16
C ARG A 239 -58.18 -32.70 -7.51
N GLU A 240 -57.52 -32.30 -8.60
CA GLU A 240 -58.04 -32.41 -9.96
C GLU A 240 -58.31 -33.90 -10.38
N ILE A 241 -57.33 -34.76 -10.13
CA ILE A 241 -57.41 -36.17 -10.44
C ILE A 241 -58.59 -36.82 -9.66
N ALA A 242 -58.71 -36.49 -8.39
CA ALA A 242 -59.84 -36.98 -7.57
C ALA A 242 -61.20 -36.54 -8.11
N LEU A 243 -61.32 -35.25 -8.51
CA LEU A 243 -62.57 -34.74 -9.13
C LEU A 243 -62.89 -35.42 -10.46
N ARG A 244 -61.85 -35.62 -11.32
CA ARG A 244 -62.04 -36.37 -12.59
C ARG A 244 -62.43 -37.81 -12.36
N LYS A 245 -61.86 -38.47 -11.37
CA LYS A 245 -62.20 -39.88 -11.03
C LYS A 245 -63.61 -40.03 -10.48
N VAL A 246 -64.10 -39.10 -9.69
CA VAL A 246 -65.48 -39.05 -9.20
C VAL A 246 -66.51 -38.82 -10.34
N ASN A 247 -66.12 -38.08 -11.38
CA ASN A 247 -66.89 -37.76 -12.57
C ASN A 247 -66.76 -38.83 -13.69
N GLY A 248 -66.18 -40.00 -13.39
CA GLY A 248 -66.14 -41.14 -14.30
C GLY A 248 -65.05 -41.11 -15.39
N ALA A 249 -64.04 -40.27 -15.27
CA ALA A 249 -62.90 -40.28 -16.20
C ALA A 249 -61.99 -41.47 -15.87
N THR A 250 -61.77 -42.35 -16.83
CA THR A 250 -60.73 -43.39 -16.79
C THR A 250 -59.36 -42.70 -17.06
N LEU A 251 -58.32 -43.15 -16.35
CA LEU A 251 -56.90 -42.73 -16.56
C LEU A 251 -56.47 -43.15 -17.95
#